data_0adca47298e53db56f08768716fe6053
#
_entry.id   0adca47298e53db56f08768716fe6053
#
_cell.length_a   1.000
_cell.length_b   1.000
_cell.length_c   1.000
_cell.angle_alpha   90.00
_cell.angle_beta   90.00
_cell.angle_gamma   90.00
#
_symmetry.space_group_name_H-M   'P 1'
#
loop_
_entity.id
_entity.type
_entity.pdbx_description
1 polymer ?
#
loop_
_entity_poly.entity_id
_entity_poly.type
_entity_poly.pdbx_seq_one_letter_code
_entity_poly.pdbx_strand_id
1 'polypeptide(L)'
;VLKEYGKEAAAVKAIYAIAQPKLSDQAIAQFPSHPLSWEIIRKRLKDNPNQPKLQLILAKYAADEPGIVGVLNQLIKQPQLKPADWELIGSVYWDNNEFTKAKNAYIQAPKTATNLYRIARGLQLNKEQDQAIAVYKQLLQKFPTAKETAIALLRLSDIAKGKDSITYLDQVISQFPDQAPQALIKKGTLLDNLKDNQSANTTWKLLVGKYSSSDEAAEFRWKIAQTKAKNNDYLGAWQWAQPITINNKTSILAPRAGFWVGKWATTLGKQQEAITAYKSVISEFPYSYYAWRSASILGLNVGDFNNLRVMNPAIIPPQRPVPPAGSETFHELYLLGQDRDAWLQWETEFKNKNQPSVAEQFTEGLMKLTKGEYLIGIDKIAKLEDRETPAEKAEYAALSQQAIYWQARYPFPYFKEIEKWSTSRQLNPLLVTALMRQESRFQAKVKSPVGATGLMQIMPSTGAWIAPQIGLDFKKINLENPSDNIMLGTWYLDYTHQQYGNNSMLAIASYNAGPGNVAKWLQTIPKQDPDEFVEGIPFDETKNYVRQVFGNYWNYLRLYNPEVSATVSKYSEAHPKLPPN
;
A
#
# COMPACT_ATOMS: atom_id res chain seq x y z
N VAL A 1 -12.07 30.10 -29.66
CA VAL A 1 -11.84 29.40 -28.38
C VAL A 1 -11.62 30.43 -27.26
N LEU A 2 -10.60 31.31 -27.30
CA LEU A 2 -10.30 32.22 -26.18
C LEU A 2 -11.37 33.29 -25.94
N LYS A 3 -12.11 33.74 -26.98
CA LYS A 3 -13.21 34.68 -26.83
C LYS A 3 -14.44 34.05 -26.16
N GLU A 4 -14.72 32.80 -26.44
CA GLU A 4 -15.93 32.09 -25.98
C GLU A 4 -15.67 31.28 -24.71
N TYR A 5 -14.49 30.62 -24.62
CA TYR A 5 -14.14 29.68 -23.56
C TYR A 5 -12.93 30.12 -22.73
N GLY A 6 -12.59 31.41 -22.74
CA GLY A 6 -11.38 31.93 -22.06
C GLY A 6 -11.38 31.78 -20.55
N LYS A 7 -12.52 31.45 -19.94
CA LYS A 7 -12.63 31.18 -18.49
C LYS A 7 -12.58 29.68 -18.16
N GLU A 8 -12.46 28.82 -19.13
CA GLU A 8 -12.44 27.39 -18.95
C GLU A 8 -11.02 26.82 -19.02
N ALA A 9 -10.76 25.73 -18.33
CA ALA A 9 -9.43 25.09 -18.31
C ALA A 9 -8.94 24.69 -19.72
N ALA A 10 -9.87 24.38 -20.64
CA ALA A 10 -9.56 24.12 -22.04
C ALA A 10 -8.83 25.28 -22.75
N ALA A 11 -9.05 26.53 -22.30
CA ALA A 11 -8.34 27.70 -22.83
C ALA A 11 -6.82 27.63 -22.61
N VAL A 12 -6.36 26.96 -21.56
CA VAL A 12 -4.92 26.83 -21.26
C VAL A 12 -4.16 26.17 -22.40
N LYS A 13 -4.75 25.17 -23.08
CA LYS A 13 -4.15 24.50 -24.26
C LYS A 13 -3.96 25.46 -25.43
N ALA A 14 -5.00 26.27 -25.72
CA ALA A 14 -4.90 27.29 -26.76
C ALA A 14 -3.86 28.36 -26.39
N ILE A 15 -3.85 28.81 -25.14
CA ILE A 15 -2.86 29.78 -24.64
C ILE A 15 -1.44 29.21 -24.73
N TYR A 16 -1.26 27.94 -24.33
CA TYR A 16 0.04 27.27 -24.42
C TYR A 16 0.56 27.18 -25.87
N ALA A 17 -0.33 26.82 -26.81
CA ALA A 17 0.00 26.76 -28.23
C ALA A 17 0.32 28.13 -28.85
N ILE A 18 -0.37 29.18 -28.43
CA ILE A 18 -0.15 30.56 -28.92
C ILE A 18 1.15 31.14 -28.37
N ALA A 19 1.56 30.74 -27.16
CA ALA A 19 2.79 31.12 -26.47
C ALA A 19 3.02 32.65 -26.30
N GLN A 20 1.96 33.47 -26.31
CA GLN A 20 2.07 34.90 -26.07
C GLN A 20 2.24 35.21 -24.57
N PRO A 21 3.20 36.09 -24.16
CA PRO A 21 3.49 36.37 -22.74
C PRO A 21 2.27 36.79 -21.92
N LYS A 22 1.45 37.70 -22.43
CA LYS A 22 0.25 38.21 -21.75
C LYS A 22 -0.82 37.14 -21.53
N LEU A 23 -1.02 36.26 -22.49
CA LEU A 23 -1.93 35.12 -22.39
C LEU A 23 -1.37 34.06 -21.41
N SER A 24 -0.06 33.86 -21.42
CA SER A 24 0.62 32.98 -20.46
C SER A 24 0.46 33.47 -19.01
N ASP A 25 0.50 34.77 -18.76
CA ASP A 25 0.21 35.35 -17.44
C ASP A 25 -1.23 35.08 -17.02
N GLN A 26 -2.17 35.21 -17.95
CA GLN A 26 -3.58 34.92 -17.71
C GLN A 26 -3.79 33.44 -17.36
N ALA A 27 -3.14 32.50 -18.09
CA ALA A 27 -3.22 31.06 -17.81
C ALA A 27 -2.69 30.74 -16.39
N ILE A 28 -1.53 31.28 -16.02
CA ILE A 28 -0.95 31.07 -14.70
C ILE A 28 -1.86 31.63 -13.59
N ALA A 29 -2.44 32.81 -13.81
CA ALA A 29 -3.28 33.48 -12.80
C ALA A 29 -4.64 32.79 -12.62
N GLN A 30 -5.27 32.35 -13.71
CA GLN A 30 -6.61 31.76 -13.68
C GLN A 30 -6.59 30.24 -13.43
N PHE A 31 -5.53 29.56 -13.89
CA PHE A 31 -5.41 28.10 -13.82
C PHE A 31 -4.07 27.65 -13.24
N PRO A 32 -3.71 28.07 -12.01
CA PRO A 32 -2.42 27.79 -11.41
C PRO A 32 -2.18 26.30 -11.13
N SER A 33 -3.24 25.49 -11.04
CA SER A 33 -3.18 24.04 -10.83
C SER A 33 -3.11 23.23 -12.14
N HIS A 34 -3.21 23.89 -13.31
CA HIS A 34 -3.21 23.17 -14.59
C HIS A 34 -1.77 22.79 -15.01
N PRO A 35 -1.50 21.54 -15.44
CA PRO A 35 -0.15 21.08 -15.81
C PRO A 35 0.55 21.95 -16.88
N LEU A 36 -0.19 22.42 -17.89
CA LEU A 36 0.40 23.31 -18.91
C LEU A 36 0.79 24.69 -18.33
N SER A 37 0.10 25.17 -17.28
CA SER A 37 0.55 26.38 -16.56
C SER A 37 1.88 26.11 -15.85
N TRP A 38 2.10 24.91 -15.31
CA TRP A 38 3.38 24.52 -14.72
C TRP A 38 4.49 24.45 -15.77
N GLU A 39 4.21 23.94 -16.97
CA GLU A 39 5.17 23.94 -18.07
C GLU A 39 5.55 25.36 -18.51
N ILE A 40 4.57 26.27 -18.62
CA ILE A 40 4.83 27.69 -18.88
C ILE A 40 5.74 28.27 -17.79
N ILE A 41 5.43 28.00 -16.53
CA ILE A 41 6.24 28.46 -15.39
C ILE A 41 7.65 27.89 -15.48
N ARG A 42 7.81 26.59 -15.69
CA ARG A 42 9.13 25.94 -15.81
C ARG A 42 9.97 26.52 -16.95
N LYS A 43 9.35 26.81 -18.10
CA LYS A 43 10.02 27.47 -19.21
C LYS A 43 10.53 28.87 -18.80
N ARG A 44 9.69 29.68 -18.16
CA ARG A 44 10.08 31.00 -17.67
C ARG A 44 11.17 30.95 -16.60
N LEU A 45 11.12 29.97 -15.70
CA LEU A 45 12.14 29.78 -14.68
C LEU A 45 13.46 29.29 -15.26
N LYS A 46 13.46 28.61 -16.41
CA LYS A 46 14.68 28.27 -17.15
C LYS A 46 15.37 29.52 -17.70
N ASP A 47 14.60 30.48 -18.22
CA ASP A 47 15.13 31.74 -18.76
C ASP A 47 15.49 32.73 -17.66
N ASN A 48 14.70 32.81 -16.59
CA ASN A 48 14.94 33.62 -15.40
C ASN A 48 14.55 32.87 -14.12
N PRO A 49 15.52 32.28 -13.40
CA PRO A 49 15.28 31.51 -12.19
C PRO A 49 14.76 32.33 -11.00
N ASN A 50 14.96 33.65 -10.97
CA ASN A 50 14.63 34.51 -9.84
C ASN A 50 13.20 35.06 -9.91
N GLN A 51 12.20 34.18 -9.87
CA GLN A 51 10.79 34.53 -9.89
C GLN A 51 10.03 33.83 -8.76
N PRO A 52 10.15 34.30 -7.49
CA PRO A 52 9.64 33.60 -6.31
C PRO A 52 8.13 33.34 -6.36
N LYS A 53 7.34 34.24 -6.93
CA LYS A 53 5.89 34.05 -7.10
C LYS A 53 5.57 32.81 -7.94
N LEU A 54 6.29 32.60 -9.04
CA LEU A 54 6.10 31.43 -9.90
C LEU A 54 6.60 30.15 -9.23
N GLN A 55 7.70 30.21 -8.51
CA GLN A 55 8.22 29.08 -7.75
C GLN A 55 7.26 28.66 -6.64
N LEU A 56 6.63 29.61 -5.93
CA LEU A 56 5.60 29.33 -4.92
C LEU A 56 4.34 28.69 -5.53
N ILE A 57 3.94 29.08 -6.75
CA ILE A 57 2.85 28.44 -7.47
C ILE A 57 3.18 26.95 -7.71
N LEU A 58 4.38 26.64 -8.19
CA LEU A 58 4.80 25.25 -8.37
C LEU A 58 4.85 24.50 -7.03
N ALA A 59 5.38 25.12 -5.98
CA ALA A 59 5.40 24.51 -4.64
C ALA A 59 4.00 24.16 -4.15
N LYS A 60 3.01 25.03 -4.42
CA LYS A 60 1.63 24.84 -3.97
C LYS A 60 0.84 23.82 -4.79
N TYR A 61 1.02 23.78 -6.11
CA TYR A 61 0.14 23.05 -7.02
C TYR A 61 0.82 21.89 -7.76
N ALA A 62 2.14 21.81 -7.72
CA ALA A 62 2.96 20.81 -8.40
C ALA A 62 3.98 20.16 -7.45
N ALA A 63 3.59 19.98 -6.18
CA ALA A 63 4.47 19.50 -5.09
C ALA A 63 5.05 18.10 -5.36
N ASP A 64 4.30 17.23 -6.05
CA ASP A 64 4.68 15.85 -6.36
C ASP A 64 5.36 15.70 -7.74
N GLU A 65 5.54 16.81 -8.45
CA GLU A 65 6.09 16.78 -9.80
C GLU A 65 7.62 16.65 -9.80
N PRO A 66 8.18 15.89 -10.76
CA PRO A 66 9.63 15.76 -10.90
C PRO A 66 10.34 17.11 -10.99
N GLY A 67 11.44 17.25 -10.25
CA GLY A 67 12.27 18.46 -10.26
C GLY A 67 11.82 19.57 -9.31
N ILE A 68 10.71 19.40 -8.55
CA ILE A 68 10.23 20.41 -7.60
C ILE A 68 11.27 20.76 -6.53
N VAL A 69 12.03 19.78 -6.04
CA VAL A 69 13.12 20.01 -5.07
C VAL A 69 14.17 20.99 -5.62
N GLY A 70 14.49 20.91 -6.91
CA GLY A 70 15.38 21.86 -7.58
C GLY A 70 14.82 23.28 -7.60
N VAL A 71 13.51 23.45 -7.85
CA VAL A 71 12.82 24.74 -7.79
C VAL A 71 12.87 25.32 -6.38
N LEU A 72 12.60 24.52 -5.36
CA LEU A 72 12.66 24.95 -3.96
C LEU A 72 14.09 25.34 -3.53
N ASN A 73 15.12 24.62 -3.98
CA ASN A 73 16.51 24.97 -3.69
C ASN A 73 16.92 26.34 -4.26
N GLN A 74 16.25 26.83 -5.29
CA GLN A 74 16.42 28.20 -5.79
C GLN A 74 15.54 29.19 -5.02
N LEU A 75 14.29 28.81 -4.72
CA LEU A 75 13.34 29.65 -4.00
C LEU A 75 13.86 30.06 -2.61
N ILE A 76 14.44 29.14 -1.84
CA ILE A 76 14.97 29.44 -0.49
C ILE A 76 16.14 30.44 -0.46
N LYS A 77 16.73 30.77 -1.62
CA LYS A 77 17.76 31.80 -1.74
C LYS A 77 17.17 33.22 -1.82
N GLN A 78 15.86 33.35 -1.93
CA GLN A 78 15.16 34.63 -2.09
C GLN A 78 14.98 35.32 -0.73
N PRO A 79 15.30 36.64 -0.60
CA PRO A 79 15.31 37.31 0.70
C PRO A 79 13.92 37.68 1.26
N GLN A 80 12.85 37.53 0.50
CA GLN A 80 11.52 38.05 0.83
C GLN A 80 10.45 36.98 1.15
N LEU A 81 10.86 35.79 1.56
CA LEU A 81 9.92 34.71 1.91
C LEU A 81 9.26 35.03 3.27
N LYS A 82 7.92 34.89 3.31
CA LYS A 82 7.12 35.03 4.53
C LYS A 82 7.13 33.72 5.32
N PRO A 83 6.82 33.74 6.63
CA PRO A 83 6.71 32.52 7.43
C PRO A 83 5.79 31.46 6.84
N ALA A 84 4.67 31.86 6.22
CA ALA A 84 3.74 30.93 5.54
C ALA A 84 4.36 30.30 4.28
N ASP A 85 5.22 31.03 3.56
CA ASP A 85 5.93 30.47 2.40
C ASP A 85 6.93 29.41 2.86
N TRP A 86 7.61 29.63 3.98
CA TRP A 86 8.52 28.68 4.60
C TRP A 86 7.79 27.40 5.07
N GLU A 87 6.57 27.54 5.59
CA GLU A 87 5.74 26.38 5.95
C GLU A 87 5.39 25.54 4.72
N LEU A 88 4.96 26.17 3.62
CA LEU A 88 4.71 25.50 2.35
C LEU A 88 5.97 24.82 1.82
N ILE A 89 7.11 25.50 1.78
CA ILE A 89 8.40 24.95 1.36
C ILE A 89 8.78 23.74 2.22
N GLY A 90 8.61 23.88 3.54
CA GLY A 90 8.86 22.80 4.50
C GLY A 90 8.03 21.57 4.24
N SER A 91 6.72 21.73 3.94
CA SER A 91 5.84 20.59 3.63
C SER A 91 6.26 19.89 2.35
N VAL A 92 6.56 20.63 1.28
CA VAL A 92 6.99 20.02 0.02
C VAL A 92 8.32 19.28 0.15
N TYR A 93 9.31 19.85 0.87
CA TYR A 93 10.54 19.12 1.17
C TYR A 93 10.27 17.86 1.99
N TRP A 94 9.37 17.93 2.97
CA TRP A 94 9.02 16.78 3.80
C TRP A 94 8.42 15.63 2.98
N ASP A 95 7.46 15.96 2.12
CA ASP A 95 6.76 14.98 1.27
C ASP A 95 7.69 14.35 0.22
N ASN A 96 8.77 15.09 -0.15
CA ASN A 96 9.85 14.59 -1.01
C ASN A 96 11.01 13.91 -0.24
N ASN A 97 10.84 13.60 1.06
CA ASN A 97 11.85 12.97 1.93
C ASN A 97 13.15 13.77 2.15
N GLU A 98 13.14 15.06 1.88
CA GLU A 98 14.26 15.98 2.09
C GLU A 98 14.25 16.54 3.52
N PHE A 99 14.31 15.64 4.52
CA PHE A 99 14.04 15.97 5.93
C PHE A 99 14.95 17.06 6.52
N THR A 100 16.23 17.11 6.12
CA THR A 100 17.14 18.17 6.56
C THR A 100 16.71 19.54 6.06
N LYS A 101 16.31 19.63 4.78
CA LYS A 101 15.84 20.89 4.19
C LYS A 101 14.47 21.27 4.74
N ALA A 102 13.59 20.29 4.93
CA ALA A 102 12.29 20.48 5.56
C ALA A 102 12.44 21.09 6.98
N LYS A 103 13.28 20.48 7.83
CA LYS A 103 13.61 21.01 9.16
C LYS A 103 14.03 22.48 9.10
N ASN A 104 14.98 22.81 8.22
CA ASN A 104 15.49 24.16 8.10
C ASN A 104 14.41 25.17 7.66
N ALA A 105 13.51 24.75 6.76
CA ALA A 105 12.37 25.56 6.35
C ALA A 105 11.37 25.77 7.50
N TYR A 106 11.00 24.69 8.24
CA TYR A 106 10.10 24.81 9.38
C TYR A 106 10.64 25.66 10.54
N ILE A 107 11.96 25.79 10.69
CA ILE A 107 12.57 26.71 11.65
C ILE A 107 12.16 28.17 11.36
N GLN A 108 11.97 28.53 10.08
CA GLN A 108 11.55 29.85 9.63
C GLN A 108 10.02 30.02 9.56
N ALA A 109 9.28 28.90 9.64
CA ALA A 109 7.83 28.86 9.59
C ALA A 109 7.17 29.30 10.92
N PRO A 110 5.84 29.52 10.96
CA PRO A 110 5.12 29.80 12.19
C PRO A 110 5.34 28.71 13.25
N LYS A 111 5.39 29.07 14.51
CA LYS A 111 5.62 28.13 15.64
C LYS A 111 4.33 27.43 16.05
N THR A 112 3.75 26.64 15.15
CA THR A 112 2.60 25.77 15.41
C THR A 112 3.03 24.44 16.04
N ALA A 113 2.09 23.66 16.59
CA ALA A 113 2.37 22.33 17.13
C ALA A 113 2.94 21.41 16.04
N THR A 114 2.33 21.42 14.85
CA THR A 114 2.76 20.64 13.69
C THR A 114 4.18 20.99 13.26
N ASN A 115 4.50 22.28 13.14
CA ASN A 115 5.82 22.73 12.69
C ASN A 115 6.91 22.41 13.73
N LEU A 116 6.63 22.58 15.04
CA LEU A 116 7.56 22.15 16.08
C LEU A 116 7.79 20.64 16.04
N TYR A 117 6.74 19.84 15.85
CA TYR A 117 6.87 18.40 15.68
C TYR A 117 7.74 18.05 14.47
N ARG A 118 7.52 18.70 13.31
CA ARG A 118 8.30 18.48 12.09
C ARG A 118 9.78 18.84 12.27
N ILE A 119 10.07 19.94 12.99
CA ILE A 119 11.45 20.33 13.34
C ILE A 119 12.09 19.24 14.21
N ALA A 120 11.45 18.83 15.30
CA ALA A 120 11.98 17.83 16.22
C ALA A 120 12.18 16.47 15.52
N ARG A 121 11.23 16.07 14.69
CA ARG A 121 11.33 14.82 13.93
C ARG A 121 12.43 14.87 12.87
N GLY A 122 12.62 15.99 12.18
CA GLY A 122 13.72 16.23 11.25
C GLY A 122 15.08 16.15 11.93
N LEU A 123 15.23 16.73 13.12
CA LEU A 123 16.42 16.60 13.96
C LEU A 123 16.70 15.15 14.33
N GLN A 124 15.67 14.42 14.78
CA GLN A 124 15.80 13.02 15.14
C GLN A 124 16.23 12.14 13.94
N LEU A 125 15.65 12.36 12.75
CA LEU A 125 16.03 11.65 11.53
C LEU A 125 17.47 11.93 11.10
N ASN A 126 17.96 13.14 11.38
CA ASN A 126 19.36 13.53 11.16
C ASN A 126 20.31 13.05 12.26
N LYS A 127 19.82 12.26 13.25
CA LYS A 127 20.60 11.79 14.41
C LYS A 127 21.05 12.92 15.38
N GLU A 128 20.43 14.07 15.32
CA GLU A 128 20.64 15.22 16.22
C GLU A 128 19.75 15.07 17.47
N GLN A 129 19.95 14.00 18.26
CA GLN A 129 18.99 13.57 19.29
C GLN A 129 18.76 14.60 20.40
N ASP A 130 19.83 15.22 20.93
CA ASP A 130 19.69 16.19 22.03
C ASP A 130 18.88 17.42 21.64
N GLN A 131 19.09 17.92 20.42
CA GLN A 131 18.31 19.02 19.87
C GLN A 131 16.86 18.59 19.62
N ALA A 132 16.62 17.36 19.13
CA ALA A 132 15.29 16.83 18.95
C ALA A 132 14.52 16.77 20.27
N ILE A 133 15.15 16.27 21.34
CA ILE A 133 14.57 16.21 22.69
C ILE A 133 14.19 17.62 23.17
N ALA A 134 15.08 18.61 22.99
CA ALA A 134 14.79 19.97 23.41
C ALA A 134 13.57 20.56 22.69
N VAL A 135 13.44 20.33 21.37
CA VAL A 135 12.29 20.83 20.59
C VAL A 135 11.02 20.04 20.92
N TYR A 136 11.09 18.72 21.14
CA TYR A 136 9.93 17.96 21.63
C TYR A 136 9.45 18.49 22.99
N LYS A 137 10.35 18.74 23.95
CA LYS A 137 9.98 19.34 25.24
C LYS A 137 9.36 20.72 25.10
N GLN A 138 9.86 21.54 24.16
CA GLN A 138 9.25 22.83 23.84
C GLN A 138 7.81 22.66 23.29
N LEU A 139 7.57 21.64 22.45
CA LEU A 139 6.23 21.32 21.96
C LEU A 139 5.29 20.95 23.12
N LEU A 140 5.71 20.04 24.02
CA LEU A 140 4.93 19.64 25.19
C LEU A 140 4.54 20.85 26.06
N GLN A 141 5.47 21.79 26.25
CA GLN A 141 5.24 22.98 27.07
C GLN A 141 4.27 23.97 26.42
N LYS A 142 4.42 24.21 25.11
CA LYS A 142 3.63 25.23 24.40
C LYS A 142 2.25 24.74 23.94
N PHE A 143 2.11 23.45 23.66
CA PHE A 143 0.91 22.86 23.09
C PHE A 143 0.55 21.55 23.82
N PRO A 144 0.31 21.58 25.13
CA PRO A 144 0.18 20.37 25.97
C PRO A 144 -0.94 19.42 25.55
N THR A 145 -1.99 19.91 24.89
CA THR A 145 -3.16 19.13 24.47
C THR A 145 -3.23 18.83 22.98
N ALA A 146 -2.21 19.24 22.20
CA ALA A 146 -2.20 19.00 20.77
C ALA A 146 -1.96 17.51 20.45
N LYS A 147 -2.52 17.02 19.34
CA LYS A 147 -2.28 15.64 18.88
C LYS A 147 -0.78 15.36 18.65
N GLU A 148 -0.05 16.35 18.18
CA GLU A 148 1.39 16.26 17.98
C GLU A 148 2.17 16.06 19.28
N THR A 149 1.61 16.51 20.41
CA THR A 149 2.20 16.29 21.75
C THR A 149 2.15 14.83 22.15
N ALA A 150 1.04 14.13 21.87
CA ALA A 150 0.96 12.69 22.10
C ALA A 150 2.04 11.94 21.29
N ILE A 151 2.18 12.28 20.02
CA ILE A 151 3.21 11.68 19.15
C ILE A 151 4.62 12.02 19.65
N ALA A 152 4.85 13.27 20.08
CA ALA A 152 6.13 13.70 20.64
C ALA A 152 6.50 12.93 21.91
N LEU A 153 5.54 12.68 22.81
CA LEU A 153 5.73 11.86 24.01
C LEU A 153 6.12 10.43 23.66
N LEU A 154 5.45 9.82 22.66
CA LEU A 154 5.81 8.49 22.15
C LEU A 154 7.23 8.48 21.56
N ARG A 155 7.65 9.53 20.84
CA ARG A 155 9.03 9.65 20.31
C ARG A 155 10.04 9.86 21.43
N LEU A 156 9.71 10.66 22.44
CA LEU A 156 10.57 10.82 23.62
C LEU A 156 10.74 9.51 24.37
N SER A 157 9.69 8.69 24.48
CA SER A 157 9.79 7.36 25.08
C SER A 157 10.71 6.40 24.31
N ASP A 158 10.81 6.54 22.98
CA ASP A 158 11.73 5.75 22.15
C ASP A 158 13.20 6.16 22.33
N ILE A 159 13.46 7.44 22.66
CA ILE A 159 14.79 7.99 22.85
C ILE A 159 15.27 7.81 24.30
N ALA A 160 14.37 7.96 25.25
CA ALA A 160 14.64 7.85 26.69
C ALA A 160 14.95 6.41 27.11
N LYS A 161 15.49 6.23 28.29
CA LYS A 161 15.82 4.92 28.86
C LYS A 161 15.12 4.71 30.22
N GLY A 162 14.77 3.47 30.50
CA GLY A 162 14.28 3.05 31.83
C GLY A 162 13.06 3.86 32.30
N LYS A 163 13.16 4.45 33.49
CA LYS A 163 12.06 5.19 34.14
C LYS A 163 11.55 6.39 33.33
N ASP A 164 12.44 7.11 32.64
CA ASP A 164 12.03 8.29 31.86
C ASP A 164 11.13 7.88 30.69
N SER A 165 11.44 6.78 30.02
CA SER A 165 10.60 6.21 28.96
C SER A 165 9.20 5.89 29.50
N ILE A 166 9.12 5.22 30.67
CA ILE A 166 7.83 4.89 31.32
C ILE A 166 7.04 6.15 31.65
N THR A 167 7.70 7.19 32.17
CA THR A 167 7.07 8.46 32.52
C THR A 167 6.39 9.11 31.30
N TYR A 168 7.05 9.13 30.14
CA TYR A 168 6.44 9.67 28.93
C TYR A 168 5.25 8.81 28.44
N LEU A 169 5.35 7.50 28.55
CA LEU A 169 4.25 6.59 28.20
C LEU A 169 3.05 6.77 29.13
N ASP A 170 3.28 6.96 30.42
CA ASP A 170 2.20 7.23 31.40
C ASP A 170 1.49 8.56 31.13
N GLN A 171 2.21 9.57 30.69
CA GLN A 171 1.61 10.83 30.25
C GLN A 171 0.68 10.62 29.03
N VAL A 172 1.10 9.82 28.04
CA VAL A 172 0.23 9.49 26.89
C VAL A 172 -1.02 8.76 27.38
N ILE A 173 -0.87 7.72 28.21
CA ILE A 173 -1.99 6.89 28.69
C ILE A 173 -3.04 7.72 29.46
N SER A 174 -2.58 8.71 30.24
CA SER A 174 -3.46 9.54 31.06
C SER A 174 -4.09 10.71 30.31
N GLN A 175 -3.37 11.34 29.37
CA GLN A 175 -3.78 12.59 28.74
C GLN A 175 -4.35 12.41 27.32
N PHE A 176 -4.01 11.32 26.63
CA PHE A 176 -4.38 11.08 25.23
C PHE A 176 -5.01 9.70 25.04
N PRO A 177 -6.31 9.52 25.38
CA PRO A 177 -6.99 8.22 25.35
C PRO A 177 -6.90 7.50 24.00
N ASP A 178 -6.92 8.23 22.89
CA ASP A 178 -6.85 7.67 21.53
C ASP A 178 -5.46 7.08 21.22
N GLN A 179 -4.41 7.57 21.89
CA GLN A 179 -3.04 7.08 21.73
C GLN A 179 -2.61 6.14 22.87
N ALA A 180 -3.48 5.95 23.87
CA ALA A 180 -3.19 5.12 25.04
C ALA A 180 -2.89 3.66 24.67
N PRO A 181 -3.58 3.00 23.71
CA PRO A 181 -3.23 1.64 23.30
C PRO A 181 -1.78 1.52 22.82
N GLN A 182 -1.33 2.46 21.98
CA GLN A 182 0.05 2.49 21.48
C GLN A 182 1.07 2.69 22.60
N ALA A 183 0.75 3.53 23.58
CA ALA A 183 1.62 3.71 24.75
C ALA A 183 1.63 2.46 25.65
N LEU A 184 0.49 1.78 25.82
CA LEU A 184 0.37 0.58 26.64
C LEU A 184 1.17 -0.59 26.06
N ILE A 185 1.14 -0.83 24.74
CA ILE A 185 1.91 -1.90 24.15
C ILE A 185 3.43 -1.64 24.28
N LYS A 186 3.86 -0.39 24.11
CA LYS A 186 5.27 0.01 24.33
C LYS A 186 5.66 -0.15 25.79
N LYS A 187 4.83 0.31 26.73
CA LYS A 187 5.08 0.21 28.18
C LYS A 187 5.15 -1.23 28.65
N GLY A 188 4.19 -2.06 28.24
CA GLY A 188 4.17 -3.48 28.59
C GLY A 188 5.41 -4.20 28.07
N THR A 189 5.77 -3.97 26.81
CA THR A 189 6.99 -4.55 26.22
C THR A 189 8.27 -4.10 26.95
N LEU A 190 8.35 -2.82 27.34
CA LEU A 190 9.49 -2.30 28.11
C LEU A 190 9.56 -2.94 29.49
N LEU A 191 8.44 -3.09 30.20
CA LEU A 191 8.36 -3.71 31.52
C LEU A 191 8.72 -5.21 31.46
N ASP A 192 8.27 -5.95 30.44
CA ASP A 192 8.69 -7.34 30.19
C ASP A 192 10.21 -7.44 30.03
N ASN A 193 10.82 -6.53 29.25
CA ASN A 193 12.26 -6.49 29.06
C ASN A 193 13.04 -6.14 30.35
N LEU A 194 12.44 -5.33 31.21
CA LEU A 194 12.97 -4.98 32.53
C LEU A 194 12.70 -6.07 33.58
N LYS A 195 11.98 -7.14 33.22
CA LYS A 195 11.53 -8.23 34.10
C LYS A 195 10.63 -7.78 35.27
N ASP A 196 9.96 -6.63 35.11
CA ASP A 196 8.91 -6.17 36.05
C ASP A 196 7.58 -6.81 35.66
N ASN A 197 7.44 -8.08 35.97
CA ASN A 197 6.28 -8.89 35.61
C ASN A 197 4.97 -8.37 36.21
N GLN A 198 5.00 -7.76 37.39
CA GLN A 198 3.81 -7.26 38.05
C GLN A 198 3.24 -6.05 37.31
N SER A 199 4.07 -5.05 37.03
CA SER A 199 3.68 -3.86 36.28
C SER A 199 3.33 -4.18 34.83
N ALA A 200 4.06 -5.11 34.19
CA ALA A 200 3.75 -5.61 32.87
C ALA A 200 2.36 -6.24 32.79
N ASN A 201 2.04 -7.17 33.70
CA ASN A 201 0.72 -7.81 33.75
C ASN A 201 -0.42 -6.81 33.98
N THR A 202 -0.20 -5.80 34.81
CA THR A 202 -1.18 -4.73 35.03
C THR A 202 -1.41 -3.92 33.76
N THR A 203 -0.34 -3.60 33.05
CA THR A 203 -0.37 -2.88 31.75
C THR A 203 -1.11 -3.70 30.69
N TRP A 204 -0.80 -4.99 30.57
CA TRP A 204 -1.45 -5.90 29.63
C TRP A 204 -2.95 -6.09 29.92
N LYS A 205 -3.32 -6.24 31.19
CA LYS A 205 -4.74 -6.30 31.60
C LYS A 205 -5.49 -5.02 31.23
N LEU A 206 -4.86 -3.85 31.41
CA LEU A 206 -5.47 -2.57 31.00
C LEU A 206 -5.67 -2.49 29.49
N LEU A 207 -4.67 -2.92 28.69
CA LEU A 207 -4.74 -2.93 27.23
C LEU A 207 -5.91 -3.81 26.74
N VAL A 208 -5.95 -5.09 27.15
CA VAL A 208 -6.96 -6.03 26.64
C VAL A 208 -8.35 -5.83 27.28
N GLY A 209 -8.44 -5.19 28.45
CA GLY A 209 -9.70 -4.90 29.12
C GLY A 209 -10.36 -3.61 28.63
N LYS A 210 -9.64 -2.49 28.74
CA LYS A 210 -10.20 -1.17 28.40
C LYS A 210 -10.14 -0.87 26.90
N TYR A 211 -9.11 -1.35 26.19
CA TYR A 211 -8.87 -1.07 24.78
C TYR A 211 -8.94 -2.33 23.92
N SER A 212 -9.89 -3.20 24.25
CA SER A 212 -10.07 -4.53 23.66
C SER A 212 -10.18 -4.53 22.13
N SER A 213 -10.72 -3.46 21.53
CA SER A 213 -10.93 -3.31 20.09
C SER A 213 -9.76 -2.65 19.37
N SER A 214 -8.70 -2.24 20.07
CA SER A 214 -7.52 -1.61 19.43
C SER A 214 -6.66 -2.64 18.69
N ASP A 215 -5.90 -2.16 17.70
CA ASP A 215 -4.92 -2.99 16.98
C ASP A 215 -3.80 -3.50 17.89
N GLU A 216 -3.39 -2.71 18.86
CA GLU A 216 -2.38 -3.09 19.86
C GLU A 216 -2.86 -4.23 20.77
N ALA A 217 -4.16 -4.27 21.09
CA ALA A 217 -4.73 -5.40 21.81
C ALA A 217 -4.76 -6.67 20.93
N ALA A 218 -5.03 -6.52 19.63
CA ALA A 218 -4.93 -7.62 18.67
C ALA A 218 -3.49 -8.13 18.55
N GLU A 219 -2.51 -7.24 18.44
CA GLU A 219 -1.08 -7.59 18.40
C GLU A 219 -0.65 -8.36 19.64
N PHE A 220 -1.00 -7.87 20.82
CA PHE A 220 -0.65 -8.55 22.06
C PHE A 220 -1.30 -9.93 22.15
N ARG A 221 -2.60 -10.05 21.86
CA ARG A 221 -3.30 -11.35 21.84
C ARG A 221 -2.66 -12.32 20.85
N TRP A 222 -2.32 -11.85 19.66
CA TRP A 222 -1.69 -12.66 18.63
C TRP A 222 -0.31 -13.16 19.06
N LYS A 223 0.52 -12.30 19.67
CA LYS A 223 1.83 -12.67 20.20
C LYS A 223 1.72 -13.79 21.25
N ILE A 224 0.74 -13.69 22.16
CA ILE A 224 0.51 -14.74 23.18
C ILE A 224 0.02 -16.03 22.50
N ALA A 225 -0.94 -15.95 21.58
CA ALA A 225 -1.45 -17.10 20.84
C ALA A 225 -0.33 -17.86 20.12
N GLN A 226 0.58 -17.15 19.43
CA GLN A 226 1.73 -17.75 18.77
C GLN A 226 2.69 -18.42 19.76
N THR A 227 2.93 -17.80 20.93
CA THR A 227 3.78 -18.38 21.97
C THR A 227 3.18 -19.66 22.53
N LYS A 228 1.86 -19.68 22.74
CA LYS A 228 1.11 -20.86 23.18
C LYS A 228 1.19 -21.99 22.15
N ALA A 229 0.95 -21.68 20.86
CA ALA A 229 1.04 -22.66 19.78
C ALA A 229 2.44 -23.27 19.65
N LYS A 230 3.51 -22.46 19.75
CA LYS A 230 4.90 -22.95 19.75
C LYS A 230 5.20 -23.94 20.87
N ASN A 231 4.48 -23.83 22.00
CA ASN A 231 4.60 -24.74 23.14
C ASN A 231 3.58 -25.88 23.07
N ASN A 232 2.92 -26.12 21.92
CA ASN A 232 1.87 -27.10 21.68
C ASN A 232 0.61 -26.90 22.57
N ASP A 233 0.45 -25.74 23.21
CA ASP A 233 -0.75 -25.36 23.94
C ASP A 233 -1.77 -24.76 22.93
N TYR A 234 -2.35 -25.64 22.09
CA TYR A 234 -3.29 -25.22 21.05
C TYR A 234 -4.61 -24.70 21.62
N LEU A 235 -5.02 -25.17 22.81
CA LEU A 235 -6.19 -24.63 23.49
C LEU A 235 -5.96 -23.19 23.91
N GLY A 236 -4.84 -22.91 24.56
CA GLY A 236 -4.47 -21.56 24.92
C GLY A 236 -4.29 -20.65 23.70
N ALA A 237 -3.67 -21.16 22.62
CA ALA A 237 -3.52 -20.43 21.38
C ALA A 237 -4.89 -20.02 20.77
N TRP A 238 -5.82 -20.98 20.71
CA TRP A 238 -7.18 -20.76 20.23
C TRP A 238 -7.93 -19.71 21.10
N GLN A 239 -7.87 -19.83 22.44
CA GLN A 239 -8.53 -18.91 23.37
C GLN A 239 -8.00 -17.46 23.26
N TRP A 240 -6.69 -17.29 23.02
CA TRP A 240 -6.10 -15.96 22.86
C TRP A 240 -6.34 -15.33 21.50
N ALA A 241 -6.45 -16.13 20.44
CA ALA A 241 -6.67 -15.61 19.09
C ALA A 241 -8.15 -15.32 18.80
N GLN A 242 -9.08 -16.11 19.35
CA GLN A 242 -10.51 -15.98 19.07
C GLN A 242 -11.06 -14.57 19.34
N PRO A 243 -10.72 -13.84 20.43
CA PRO A 243 -11.20 -12.48 20.64
C PRO A 243 -10.79 -11.49 19.53
N ILE A 244 -9.71 -11.75 18.78
CA ILE A 244 -9.28 -10.88 17.68
C ILE A 244 -10.34 -10.88 16.57
N THR A 245 -10.93 -12.04 16.27
CA THR A 245 -11.97 -12.18 15.22
C THR A 245 -13.29 -11.51 15.58
N ILE A 246 -13.52 -11.22 16.85
CA ILE A 246 -14.75 -10.61 17.37
C ILE A 246 -14.55 -9.10 17.59
N ASN A 247 -13.51 -8.75 18.33
CA ASN A 247 -13.30 -7.38 18.82
C ASN A 247 -12.43 -6.51 17.90
N ASN A 248 -11.67 -7.11 16.99
CA ASN A 248 -10.67 -6.40 16.17
C ASN A 248 -10.87 -6.68 14.69
N LYS A 249 -12.10 -6.67 14.20
CA LYS A 249 -12.45 -7.02 12.80
C LYS A 249 -11.78 -6.13 11.75
N THR A 250 -11.43 -4.90 12.10
CA THR A 250 -10.72 -3.98 11.22
C THR A 250 -9.20 -4.18 11.24
N SER A 251 -8.69 -4.96 12.19
CA SER A 251 -7.25 -5.24 12.28
C SER A 251 -6.76 -6.08 11.12
N ILE A 252 -5.57 -5.77 10.62
CA ILE A 252 -4.85 -6.59 9.62
C ILE A 252 -4.56 -8.01 10.12
N LEU A 253 -4.61 -8.24 11.43
CA LEU A 253 -4.42 -9.55 12.05
C LEU A 253 -5.70 -10.40 12.06
N ALA A 254 -6.88 -9.80 11.91
CA ALA A 254 -8.15 -10.52 12.04
C ALA A 254 -8.29 -11.71 11.07
N PRO A 255 -8.00 -11.58 9.76
CA PRO A 255 -8.07 -12.72 8.84
C PRO A 255 -7.07 -13.83 9.20
N ARG A 256 -5.87 -13.45 9.65
CA ARG A 256 -4.84 -14.40 10.11
C ARG A 256 -5.29 -15.14 11.37
N ALA A 257 -5.77 -14.40 12.36
CA ALA A 257 -6.27 -14.97 13.61
C ALA A 257 -7.45 -15.93 13.35
N GLY A 258 -8.41 -15.53 12.52
CA GLY A 258 -9.55 -16.38 12.15
C GLY A 258 -9.15 -17.70 11.50
N PHE A 259 -8.21 -17.65 10.57
CA PHE A 259 -7.67 -18.84 9.93
C PHE A 259 -6.99 -19.79 10.95
N TRP A 260 -6.11 -19.25 11.81
CA TRP A 260 -5.41 -20.05 12.81
C TRP A 260 -6.32 -20.55 13.93
N VAL A 261 -7.37 -19.82 14.27
CA VAL A 261 -8.45 -20.32 15.14
C VAL A 261 -9.06 -21.58 14.54
N GLY A 262 -9.35 -21.59 13.24
CA GLY A 262 -9.80 -22.78 12.52
C GLY A 262 -8.79 -23.94 12.56
N LYS A 263 -7.51 -23.67 12.31
CA LYS A 263 -6.43 -24.66 12.36
C LYS A 263 -6.31 -25.32 13.74
N TRP A 264 -6.25 -24.51 14.81
CA TRP A 264 -6.14 -25.02 16.17
C TRP A 264 -7.42 -25.73 16.63
N ALA A 265 -8.61 -25.27 16.21
CA ALA A 265 -9.86 -25.98 16.47
C ALA A 265 -9.84 -27.37 15.81
N THR A 266 -9.33 -27.49 14.58
CA THR A 266 -9.14 -28.78 13.90
C THR A 266 -8.22 -29.70 14.72
N THR A 267 -7.07 -29.22 15.18
CA THR A 267 -6.12 -29.97 15.99
C THR A 267 -6.73 -30.42 17.33
N LEU A 268 -7.65 -29.62 17.89
CA LEU A 268 -8.38 -29.94 19.12
C LEU A 268 -9.60 -30.86 18.93
N GLY A 269 -9.86 -31.34 17.71
CA GLY A 269 -11.03 -32.15 17.38
C GLY A 269 -12.36 -31.38 17.32
N LYS A 270 -12.33 -30.04 17.34
CA LYS A 270 -13.50 -29.14 17.32
C LYS A 270 -13.87 -28.80 15.87
N GLN A 271 -14.36 -29.82 15.12
CA GLN A 271 -14.59 -29.70 13.68
C GLN A 271 -15.61 -28.62 13.30
N GLN A 272 -16.72 -28.49 14.07
CA GLN A 272 -17.74 -27.51 13.76
C GLN A 272 -17.25 -26.08 13.94
N GLU A 273 -16.49 -25.82 15.00
CA GLU A 273 -15.86 -24.53 15.26
C GLU A 273 -14.81 -24.19 14.20
N ALA A 274 -14.04 -25.20 13.75
CA ALA A 274 -13.07 -25.03 12.66
C ALA A 274 -13.75 -24.60 11.35
N ILE A 275 -14.79 -25.32 10.93
CA ILE A 275 -15.57 -25.01 9.72
C ILE A 275 -16.17 -23.60 9.83
N THR A 276 -16.72 -23.25 11.00
CA THR A 276 -17.29 -21.91 11.25
C THR A 276 -16.23 -20.82 11.12
N ALA A 277 -15.04 -21.03 11.70
CA ALA A 277 -13.95 -20.07 11.62
C ALA A 277 -13.48 -19.86 10.16
N TYR A 278 -13.29 -20.93 9.39
CA TYR A 278 -12.90 -20.80 7.97
C TYR A 278 -13.97 -20.09 7.14
N LYS A 279 -15.26 -20.39 7.35
CA LYS A 279 -16.36 -19.72 6.66
C LYS A 279 -16.41 -18.23 7.01
N SER A 280 -16.19 -17.87 8.28
CA SER A 280 -16.13 -16.47 8.72
C SER A 280 -14.97 -15.72 8.07
N VAL A 281 -13.80 -16.36 7.91
CA VAL A 281 -12.67 -15.73 7.21
C VAL A 281 -12.99 -15.44 5.75
N ILE A 282 -13.68 -16.36 5.04
CA ILE A 282 -14.08 -16.14 3.65
C ILE A 282 -15.11 -15.02 3.54
N SER A 283 -16.09 -14.96 4.44
CA SER A 283 -17.18 -13.98 4.38
C SER A 283 -16.77 -12.59 4.85
N GLU A 284 -16.00 -12.50 5.94
CA GLU A 284 -15.64 -11.22 6.56
C GLU A 284 -14.37 -10.62 5.96
N PHE A 285 -13.44 -11.45 5.47
CA PHE A 285 -12.15 -11.02 4.92
C PHE A 285 -11.90 -11.59 3.51
N PRO A 286 -12.85 -11.45 2.57
CA PRO A 286 -12.83 -12.13 1.28
C PRO A 286 -11.63 -11.78 0.40
N TYR A 287 -10.88 -10.72 0.73
CA TYR A 287 -9.73 -10.26 -0.05
C TYR A 287 -8.37 -10.72 0.49
N SER A 288 -8.38 -11.51 1.56
CA SER A 288 -7.17 -11.92 2.25
C SER A 288 -6.58 -13.23 1.72
N TYR A 289 -5.27 -13.38 1.85
CA TYR A 289 -4.58 -14.67 1.67
C TYR A 289 -5.24 -15.79 2.49
N TYR A 290 -5.67 -15.48 3.70
CA TYR A 290 -6.27 -16.46 4.61
C TYR A 290 -7.68 -16.88 4.19
N ALA A 291 -8.40 -16.06 3.41
CA ALA A 291 -9.65 -16.48 2.77
C ALA A 291 -9.40 -17.57 1.71
N TRP A 292 -8.34 -17.41 0.88
CA TRP A 292 -7.93 -18.47 -0.05
C TRP A 292 -7.58 -19.77 0.69
N ARG A 293 -6.74 -19.68 1.74
CA ARG A 293 -6.36 -20.86 2.51
C ARG A 293 -7.57 -21.55 3.15
N SER A 294 -8.49 -20.76 3.70
CA SER A 294 -9.76 -21.27 4.26
C SER A 294 -10.62 -21.95 3.20
N ALA A 295 -10.75 -21.35 2.02
CA ALA A 295 -11.49 -21.91 0.90
C ALA A 295 -10.87 -23.25 0.42
N SER A 296 -9.53 -23.30 0.31
CA SER A 296 -8.80 -24.50 -0.04
C SER A 296 -9.02 -25.65 0.98
N ILE A 297 -8.93 -25.35 2.29
CA ILE A 297 -9.16 -26.34 3.36
C ILE A 297 -10.62 -26.83 3.37
N LEU A 298 -11.58 -25.96 3.05
CA LEU A 298 -13.00 -26.34 2.92
C LEU A 298 -13.31 -27.13 1.64
N GLY A 299 -12.31 -27.41 0.79
CA GLY A 299 -12.47 -28.21 -0.44
C GLY A 299 -13.08 -27.45 -1.61
N LEU A 300 -13.08 -26.12 -1.61
CA LEU A 300 -13.52 -25.35 -2.78
C LEU A 300 -12.50 -25.50 -3.92
N ASN A 301 -12.99 -25.44 -5.16
CA ASN A 301 -12.16 -25.57 -6.37
C ASN A 301 -11.35 -24.29 -6.64
N VAL A 302 -10.42 -23.98 -5.74
CA VAL A 302 -9.61 -22.75 -5.77
C VAL A 302 -8.11 -23.02 -5.87
N GLY A 303 -7.75 -24.28 -5.96
CA GLY A 303 -6.37 -24.75 -5.90
C GLY A 303 -5.75 -24.72 -4.51
N ASP A 304 -4.68 -25.48 -4.38
CA ASP A 304 -3.77 -25.51 -3.23
C ASP A 304 -2.33 -25.35 -3.70
N PHE A 305 -1.38 -25.43 -2.78
CA PHE A 305 0.03 -25.28 -3.12
C PHE A 305 0.58 -26.35 -4.06
N ASN A 306 -0.06 -27.53 -4.19
CA ASN A 306 0.43 -28.66 -4.97
C ASN A 306 -0.18 -28.71 -6.38
N ASN A 307 -1.41 -28.23 -6.55
CA ASN A 307 -2.13 -28.32 -7.83
C ASN A 307 -2.34 -26.97 -8.54
N LEU A 308 -2.15 -25.85 -7.84
CA LEU A 308 -2.43 -24.51 -8.34
C LEU A 308 -1.66 -24.17 -9.64
N ARG A 309 -0.43 -24.67 -9.80
CA ARG A 309 0.39 -24.42 -11.00
C ARG A 309 -0.34 -24.77 -12.28
N VAL A 310 -0.95 -25.97 -12.33
CA VAL A 310 -1.55 -26.54 -13.54
C VAL A 310 -3.02 -26.20 -13.73
N MET A 311 -3.62 -25.47 -12.78
CA MET A 311 -4.99 -25.01 -12.95
C MET A 311 -5.08 -24.01 -14.11
N ASN A 312 -6.10 -24.20 -14.93
CA ASN A 312 -6.44 -23.28 -16.02
C ASN A 312 -7.89 -22.78 -15.84
N PRO A 313 -8.11 -21.86 -14.86
CA PRO A 313 -9.44 -21.35 -14.60
C PRO A 313 -9.97 -20.52 -15.77
N ALA A 314 -11.27 -20.63 -16.06
CA ALA A 314 -11.92 -19.73 -17.00
C ALA A 314 -11.77 -18.28 -16.52
N ILE A 315 -11.30 -17.39 -17.39
CA ILE A 315 -11.07 -15.98 -17.10
C ILE A 315 -11.99 -15.13 -17.98
N ILE A 316 -12.81 -14.30 -17.35
CA ILE A 316 -13.56 -13.26 -18.04
C ILE A 316 -12.82 -11.95 -17.83
N PRO A 317 -12.18 -11.40 -18.90
CA PRO A 317 -11.51 -10.11 -18.80
C PRO A 317 -12.47 -9.01 -18.34
N PRO A 318 -11.99 -8.02 -17.55
CA PRO A 318 -12.83 -6.95 -17.07
C PRO A 318 -13.28 -6.06 -18.22
N GLN A 319 -14.55 -5.67 -18.19
CA GLN A 319 -15.06 -4.59 -19.04
C GLN A 319 -14.70 -3.24 -18.39
N ARG A 320 -14.58 -2.18 -19.23
CA ARG A 320 -14.40 -0.84 -18.71
C ARG A 320 -15.64 -0.42 -17.93
N PRO A 321 -15.50 -0.05 -16.66
CA PRO A 321 -16.64 0.43 -15.88
C PRO A 321 -16.96 1.88 -16.22
N VAL A 322 -18.20 2.30 -16.00
CA VAL A 322 -18.54 3.73 -16.03
C VAL A 322 -17.86 4.42 -14.84
N PRO A 323 -17.00 5.43 -15.05
CA PRO A 323 -16.40 6.17 -13.96
C PRO A 323 -17.48 6.92 -13.16
N PRO A 324 -17.35 7.02 -11.80
CA PRO A 324 -18.38 7.66 -11.00
C PRO A 324 -18.38 9.20 -11.05
N ALA A 325 -17.37 9.82 -11.66
CA ALA A 325 -17.29 11.26 -11.86
C ALA A 325 -16.92 11.58 -13.31
N GLY A 326 -17.29 12.79 -13.75
CA GLY A 326 -17.08 13.29 -15.10
C GLY A 326 -18.39 13.50 -15.87
N SER A 327 -18.33 14.21 -17.00
CA SER A 327 -19.46 14.45 -17.88
C SER A 327 -19.83 13.22 -18.72
N GLU A 328 -21.00 13.23 -19.34
CA GLU A 328 -21.41 12.20 -20.31
C GLU A 328 -20.39 12.07 -21.45
N THR A 329 -19.90 13.17 -21.97
CA THR A 329 -18.86 13.18 -23.00
C THR A 329 -17.58 12.47 -22.54
N PHE A 330 -17.13 12.71 -21.30
CA PHE A 330 -16.00 12.00 -20.73
C PHE A 330 -16.29 10.50 -20.60
N HIS A 331 -17.46 10.13 -20.10
CA HIS A 331 -17.84 8.72 -19.94
C HIS A 331 -17.87 7.99 -21.29
N GLU A 332 -18.44 8.62 -22.32
CA GLU A 332 -18.49 8.04 -23.66
C GLU A 332 -17.10 7.83 -24.26
N LEU A 333 -16.23 8.85 -24.21
CA LEU A 333 -14.84 8.73 -24.66
C LEU A 333 -14.09 7.61 -23.93
N TYR A 334 -14.26 7.53 -22.61
CA TYR A 334 -13.63 6.49 -21.81
C TYR A 334 -14.13 5.08 -22.17
N LEU A 335 -15.45 4.88 -22.30
CA LEU A 335 -16.04 3.58 -22.61
C LEU A 335 -15.71 3.13 -24.03
N LEU A 336 -15.59 4.05 -24.98
CA LEU A 336 -15.16 3.77 -26.37
C LEU A 336 -13.66 3.50 -26.49
N GLY A 337 -12.88 3.61 -25.40
CA GLY A 337 -11.44 3.40 -25.43
C GLY A 337 -10.65 4.55 -26.06
N GLN A 338 -11.25 5.73 -26.19
CA GLN A 338 -10.57 6.94 -26.66
C GLN A 338 -9.75 7.57 -25.52
N ASP A 339 -8.80 6.80 -24.98
CA ASP A 339 -8.12 7.11 -23.73
C ASP A 339 -7.43 8.47 -23.71
N ARG A 340 -6.85 8.88 -24.85
CA ARG A 340 -6.21 10.20 -24.98
C ARG A 340 -7.23 11.33 -24.82
N ASP A 341 -8.36 11.23 -25.52
CA ASP A 341 -9.37 12.30 -25.54
C ASP A 341 -10.15 12.29 -24.22
N ALA A 342 -10.45 11.11 -23.67
CA ALA A 342 -11.03 10.97 -22.34
C ALA A 342 -10.11 11.63 -21.28
N TRP A 343 -8.81 11.41 -21.33
CA TRP A 343 -7.86 12.06 -20.44
C TRP A 343 -7.87 13.59 -20.59
N LEU A 344 -7.87 14.09 -21.82
CA LEU A 344 -7.93 15.52 -22.08
C LEU A 344 -9.21 16.15 -21.55
N GLN A 345 -10.35 15.46 -21.74
CA GLN A 345 -11.64 15.89 -21.20
C GLN A 345 -11.64 15.88 -19.68
N TRP A 346 -11.17 14.81 -19.05
CA TRP A 346 -11.04 14.69 -17.60
C TRP A 346 -10.18 15.81 -16.99
N GLU A 347 -9.04 16.13 -17.57
CA GLU A 347 -8.18 17.22 -17.11
C GLU A 347 -8.87 18.58 -17.12
N THR A 348 -9.83 18.80 -18.04
CA THR A 348 -10.58 20.04 -18.09
C THR A 348 -11.69 20.11 -17.06
N GLU A 349 -12.26 18.96 -16.70
CA GLU A 349 -13.38 18.85 -15.75
C GLU A 349 -12.90 18.74 -14.30
N PHE A 350 -11.80 18.03 -14.06
CA PHE A 350 -11.26 17.75 -12.72
C PHE A 350 -10.57 18.99 -12.13
N LYS A 351 -11.36 19.81 -11.45
CA LYS A 351 -10.90 21.08 -10.87
C LYS A 351 -10.33 20.91 -9.45
N ASN A 352 -10.74 19.88 -8.73
CA ASN A 352 -10.53 19.73 -7.29
C ASN A 352 -9.34 18.82 -6.96
N LYS A 353 -8.22 18.98 -7.66
CA LYS A 353 -7.06 18.08 -7.60
C LYS A 353 -6.41 17.95 -6.21
N ASN A 354 -6.51 19.02 -5.39
CA ASN A 354 -5.90 19.03 -4.04
C ASN A 354 -6.78 18.38 -2.96
N GLN A 355 -8.11 18.35 -3.20
CA GLN A 355 -9.08 17.74 -2.29
C GLN A 355 -10.17 17.05 -3.11
N PRO A 356 -9.82 16.00 -3.88
CA PRO A 356 -10.79 15.30 -4.70
C PRO A 356 -11.83 14.59 -3.82
N SER A 357 -13.08 14.54 -4.26
CA SER A 357 -14.08 13.64 -3.70
C SER A 357 -13.67 12.18 -3.91
N VAL A 358 -14.34 11.25 -3.23
CA VAL A 358 -14.12 9.80 -3.41
C VAL A 358 -14.31 9.41 -4.87
N ALA A 359 -15.40 9.90 -5.51
CA ALA A 359 -15.70 9.64 -6.91
C ALA A 359 -14.64 10.21 -7.87
N GLU A 360 -14.17 11.45 -7.66
CA GLU A 360 -13.12 12.07 -8.47
C GLU A 360 -11.79 11.35 -8.32
N GLN A 361 -11.38 10.99 -7.10
CA GLN A 361 -10.10 10.27 -6.89
C GLN A 361 -10.14 8.87 -7.51
N PHE A 362 -11.27 8.18 -7.42
CA PHE A 362 -11.44 6.87 -8.05
C PHE A 362 -11.38 6.98 -9.58
N THR A 363 -12.12 7.95 -10.16
CA THR A 363 -12.08 8.23 -11.60
C THR A 363 -10.67 8.55 -12.09
N GLU A 364 -9.94 9.40 -11.35
CA GLU A 364 -8.54 9.69 -11.70
C GLU A 364 -7.68 8.43 -11.64
N GLY A 365 -7.89 7.56 -10.64
CA GLY A 365 -7.23 6.26 -10.56
C GLY A 365 -7.48 5.40 -11.81
N LEU A 366 -8.73 5.32 -12.26
CA LEU A 366 -9.10 4.63 -13.51
C LEU A 366 -8.37 5.23 -14.72
N MET A 367 -8.33 6.56 -14.82
CA MET A 367 -7.62 7.24 -15.90
C MET A 367 -6.11 6.98 -15.90
N LYS A 368 -5.49 6.85 -14.72
CA LYS A 368 -4.10 6.43 -14.61
C LYS A 368 -3.87 5.01 -15.12
N LEU A 369 -4.79 4.09 -14.83
CA LEU A 369 -4.72 2.72 -15.34
C LEU A 369 -4.79 2.67 -16.88
N THR A 370 -5.65 3.46 -17.53
CA THR A 370 -5.75 3.50 -19.00
C THR A 370 -4.48 4.03 -19.66
N LYS A 371 -3.71 4.87 -18.97
CA LYS A 371 -2.40 5.39 -19.43
C LYS A 371 -1.24 4.41 -19.23
N GLY A 372 -1.49 3.25 -18.62
CA GLY A 372 -0.44 2.31 -18.22
C GLY A 372 0.35 2.74 -16.98
N GLU A 373 -0.08 3.79 -16.28
CA GLU A 373 0.49 4.26 -15.00
C GLU A 373 -0.07 3.42 -13.83
N TYR A 374 0.07 2.08 -13.93
CA TYR A 374 -0.63 1.13 -13.05
C TYR A 374 -0.34 1.31 -11.57
N LEU A 375 0.93 1.52 -11.19
CA LEU A 375 1.29 1.76 -9.79
C LEU A 375 0.53 2.97 -9.23
N ILE A 376 0.56 4.08 -9.96
CA ILE A 376 -0.09 5.34 -9.54
C ILE A 376 -1.60 5.17 -9.44
N GLY A 377 -2.21 4.50 -10.43
CA GLY A 377 -3.66 4.25 -10.44
C GLY A 377 -4.09 3.35 -9.28
N ILE A 378 -3.39 2.24 -9.06
CA ILE A 378 -3.66 1.32 -7.95
C ILE A 378 -3.51 2.02 -6.59
N ASP A 379 -2.46 2.82 -6.40
CA ASP A 379 -2.21 3.52 -5.14
C ASP A 379 -3.23 4.65 -4.88
N LYS A 380 -3.63 5.39 -5.90
CA LYS A 380 -4.71 6.40 -5.76
C LYS A 380 -6.03 5.76 -5.31
N ILE A 381 -6.38 4.62 -5.92
CA ILE A 381 -7.59 3.87 -5.55
C ILE A 381 -7.45 3.27 -4.15
N ALA A 382 -6.28 2.74 -3.80
CA ALA A 382 -6.02 2.20 -2.46
C ALA A 382 -6.19 3.25 -1.37
N LYS A 383 -5.63 4.45 -1.56
CA LYS A 383 -5.70 5.56 -0.59
C LYS A 383 -7.11 6.09 -0.31
N LEU A 384 -8.15 5.60 -0.99
CA LEU A 384 -9.53 5.89 -0.63
C LEU A 384 -9.93 5.30 0.74
N GLU A 385 -9.23 4.25 1.18
CA GLU A 385 -9.43 3.68 2.52
C GLU A 385 -8.99 4.61 3.66
N ASP A 386 -8.10 5.59 3.37
CA ASP A 386 -7.54 6.53 4.34
C ASP A 386 -8.44 7.77 4.58
N ARG A 387 -9.64 7.82 3.99
CA ARG A 387 -10.57 8.93 4.16
C ARG A 387 -11.00 9.07 5.62
N GLU A 388 -11.01 10.32 6.14
CA GLU A 388 -11.20 10.57 7.57
C GLU A 388 -12.62 11.02 7.93
N THR A 389 -13.29 11.79 7.06
CA THR A 389 -14.62 12.32 7.38
C THR A 389 -15.71 11.23 7.33
N PRO A 390 -16.75 11.29 8.17
CA PRO A 390 -17.83 10.31 8.15
C PRO A 390 -18.52 10.17 6.79
N ALA A 391 -18.71 11.26 6.07
CA ALA A 391 -19.33 11.26 4.74
C ALA A 391 -18.47 10.51 3.73
N GLU A 392 -17.17 10.83 3.64
CA GLU A 392 -16.24 10.17 2.72
C GLU A 392 -16.04 8.68 3.06
N LYS A 393 -16.04 8.34 4.35
CA LYS A 393 -16.00 6.93 4.78
C LYS A 393 -17.23 6.16 4.30
N ALA A 394 -18.41 6.77 4.34
CA ALA A 394 -19.63 6.16 3.84
C ALA A 394 -19.61 5.99 2.30
N GLU A 395 -19.13 7.00 1.56
CA GLU A 395 -18.94 6.90 0.10
C GLU A 395 -17.93 5.82 -0.27
N TYR A 396 -16.78 5.77 0.40
CA TYR A 396 -15.78 4.72 0.22
C TYR A 396 -16.36 3.33 0.54
N ALA A 397 -17.10 3.19 1.64
CA ALA A 397 -17.72 1.92 2.02
C ALA A 397 -18.68 1.43 0.94
N ALA A 398 -19.51 2.32 0.36
CA ALA A 398 -20.40 1.98 -0.73
C ALA A 398 -19.65 1.58 -2.01
N LEU A 399 -18.60 2.31 -2.37
CA LEU A 399 -17.76 2.02 -3.54
C LEU A 399 -17.00 0.70 -3.37
N SER A 400 -16.44 0.44 -2.20
CA SER A 400 -15.65 -0.76 -1.91
C SER A 400 -16.46 -2.07 -1.90
N GLN A 401 -17.80 -1.98 -1.87
CA GLN A 401 -18.69 -3.13 -2.06
C GLN A 401 -18.90 -3.49 -3.53
N GLN A 402 -18.54 -2.62 -4.47
CA GLN A 402 -18.73 -2.83 -5.90
C GLN A 402 -17.54 -3.58 -6.52
N ALA A 403 -17.82 -4.46 -7.47
CA ALA A 403 -16.79 -5.20 -8.20
C ALA A 403 -15.79 -4.27 -8.93
N ILE A 404 -16.28 -3.15 -9.45
CA ILE A 404 -15.48 -2.14 -10.15
C ILE A 404 -14.28 -1.65 -9.31
N TYR A 405 -14.49 -1.41 -8.01
CA TYR A 405 -13.42 -0.97 -7.10
C TYR A 405 -12.29 -1.99 -7.04
N TRP A 406 -12.64 -3.27 -6.89
CA TRP A 406 -11.65 -4.34 -6.77
C TRP A 406 -11.01 -4.68 -8.10
N GLN A 407 -11.74 -4.64 -9.20
CA GLN A 407 -11.17 -4.78 -10.54
C GLN A 407 -10.16 -3.68 -10.86
N ALA A 408 -10.43 -2.45 -10.44
CA ALA A 408 -9.48 -1.34 -10.57
C ALA A 408 -8.24 -1.50 -9.65
N ARG A 409 -8.41 -2.07 -8.44
CA ARG A 409 -7.30 -2.45 -7.53
C ARG A 409 -6.47 -3.61 -8.07
N TYR A 410 -7.07 -4.50 -8.87
CA TYR A 410 -6.47 -5.69 -9.46
C TYR A 410 -6.61 -5.66 -10.99
N PRO A 411 -6.05 -4.66 -11.69
CA PRO A 411 -6.12 -4.59 -13.14
C PRO A 411 -5.42 -5.79 -13.77
N PHE A 412 -5.83 -6.16 -15.00
CA PHE A 412 -5.29 -7.30 -15.72
C PHE A 412 -4.65 -6.88 -17.06
N PRO A 413 -3.55 -6.09 -17.03
CA PRO A 413 -2.84 -5.73 -18.24
C PRO A 413 -2.03 -6.91 -18.79
N TYR A 414 -1.57 -6.79 -20.04
CA TYR A 414 -0.71 -7.77 -20.71
C TYR A 414 -1.32 -9.18 -20.79
N PHE A 415 -2.66 -9.29 -20.78
CA PHE A 415 -3.34 -10.59 -20.72
C PHE A 415 -2.90 -11.54 -21.83
N LYS A 416 -2.78 -11.06 -23.09
CA LYS A 416 -2.38 -11.89 -24.24
C LYS A 416 -0.97 -12.47 -24.09
N GLU A 417 -0.03 -11.68 -23.60
CA GLU A 417 1.35 -12.12 -23.35
C GLU A 417 1.41 -13.13 -22.20
N ILE A 418 0.64 -12.86 -21.12
CA ILE A 418 0.54 -13.76 -19.98
C ILE A 418 -0.08 -15.09 -20.41
N GLU A 419 -1.21 -15.07 -21.10
CA GLU A 419 -1.90 -16.26 -21.60
C GLU A 419 -0.98 -17.09 -22.50
N LYS A 420 -0.31 -16.45 -23.49
CA LYS A 420 0.65 -17.11 -24.38
C LYS A 420 1.72 -17.88 -23.63
N TRP A 421 2.43 -17.21 -22.72
CA TRP A 421 3.57 -17.80 -22.03
C TRP A 421 3.18 -18.73 -20.89
N SER A 422 2.04 -18.51 -20.26
CA SER A 422 1.47 -19.44 -19.27
C SER A 422 1.07 -20.76 -19.93
N THR A 423 0.34 -20.70 -21.03
CA THR A 423 -0.08 -21.89 -21.79
C THR A 423 1.11 -22.71 -22.28
N SER A 424 2.14 -22.05 -22.85
CA SER A 424 3.32 -22.74 -23.35
C SER A 424 4.13 -23.48 -22.28
N ARG A 425 3.97 -23.10 -20.99
CA ARG A 425 4.70 -23.65 -19.84
C ARG A 425 3.81 -24.40 -18.86
N GLN A 426 2.53 -24.56 -19.18
CA GLN A 426 1.54 -25.18 -18.29
C GLN A 426 1.50 -24.51 -16.91
N LEU A 427 1.53 -23.18 -16.89
CA LEU A 427 1.40 -22.37 -15.70
C LEU A 427 0.01 -21.75 -15.62
N ASN A 428 -0.49 -21.60 -14.41
CA ASN A 428 -1.74 -20.88 -14.16
C ASN A 428 -1.57 -19.38 -14.48
N PRO A 429 -2.31 -18.81 -15.45
CA PRO A 429 -2.16 -17.41 -15.84
C PRO A 429 -2.46 -16.41 -14.70
N LEU A 430 -3.36 -16.77 -13.79
CA LEU A 430 -3.67 -15.92 -12.63
C LEU A 430 -2.53 -15.92 -11.61
N LEU A 431 -1.78 -17.03 -11.46
CA LEU A 431 -0.58 -17.04 -10.62
C LEU A 431 0.54 -16.18 -11.22
N VAL A 432 0.73 -16.26 -12.53
CA VAL A 432 1.71 -15.39 -13.24
C VAL A 432 1.35 -13.92 -13.05
N THR A 433 0.08 -13.56 -13.23
CA THR A 433 -0.42 -12.19 -13.02
C THR A 433 -0.22 -11.73 -11.59
N ALA A 434 -0.50 -12.58 -10.62
CA ALA A 434 -0.36 -12.31 -9.19
C ALA A 434 1.10 -12.04 -8.79
N LEU A 435 2.03 -12.83 -9.33
CA LEU A 435 3.45 -12.64 -9.14
C LEU A 435 3.91 -11.32 -9.77
N MET A 436 3.55 -11.05 -11.04
CA MET A 436 3.87 -9.81 -11.73
C MET A 436 3.36 -8.57 -10.98
N ARG A 437 2.14 -8.65 -10.44
CA ARG A 437 1.60 -7.59 -9.58
C ARG A 437 2.48 -7.35 -8.34
N GLN A 438 2.97 -8.42 -7.72
CA GLN A 438 3.83 -8.32 -6.54
C GLN A 438 5.19 -7.73 -6.89
N GLU A 439 5.78 -8.10 -8.02
CA GLU A 439 7.12 -7.69 -8.43
C GLU A 439 7.20 -6.22 -8.85
N SER A 440 6.28 -5.76 -9.68
CA SER A 440 6.41 -4.44 -10.32
C SER A 440 5.15 -3.58 -10.24
N ARG A 441 4.01 -4.12 -9.78
CA ARG A 441 2.70 -3.51 -10.03
C ARG A 441 2.52 -3.09 -11.48
N PHE A 442 2.96 -3.97 -12.39
CA PHE A 442 2.89 -3.82 -13.85
C PHE A 442 3.71 -2.67 -14.45
N GLN A 443 4.74 -2.20 -13.77
CA GLN A 443 5.67 -1.21 -14.32
C GLN A 443 6.76 -1.90 -15.17
N ALA A 444 6.64 -1.80 -16.49
CA ALA A 444 7.54 -2.49 -17.42
C ALA A 444 9.01 -2.01 -17.33
N LYS A 445 9.24 -0.76 -16.91
CA LYS A 445 10.59 -0.15 -16.90
C LYS A 445 11.17 0.03 -15.49
N VAL A 446 10.52 -0.53 -14.45
CA VAL A 446 11.01 -0.39 -13.08
C VAL A 446 12.29 -1.20 -12.88
N LYS A 447 13.22 -0.62 -12.11
CA LYS A 447 14.46 -1.29 -11.68
C LYS A 447 14.54 -1.25 -10.16
N SER A 448 14.83 -2.39 -9.56
CA SER A 448 15.09 -2.46 -8.13
C SER A 448 16.48 -1.89 -7.80
N PRO A 449 16.76 -1.54 -6.53
CA PRO A 449 18.10 -1.08 -6.10
C PRO A 449 19.22 -2.08 -6.42
N VAL A 450 18.91 -3.37 -6.53
CA VAL A 450 19.86 -4.43 -6.85
C VAL A 450 19.89 -4.79 -8.34
N GLY A 451 19.13 -4.10 -9.18
CA GLY A 451 19.16 -4.21 -10.65
C GLY A 451 18.16 -5.18 -11.25
N ALA A 452 17.24 -5.77 -10.48
CA ALA A 452 16.12 -6.52 -11.04
C ALA A 452 15.26 -5.60 -11.91
N THR A 453 14.84 -6.05 -13.09
CA THR A 453 14.26 -5.16 -14.12
C THR A 453 12.93 -5.72 -14.64
N GLY A 454 11.98 -4.82 -14.86
CA GLY A 454 10.75 -5.04 -15.62
C GLY A 454 9.63 -5.70 -14.84
N LEU A 455 8.63 -6.19 -15.57
CA LEU A 455 7.34 -6.67 -15.05
C LEU A 455 7.48 -7.78 -14.00
N MET A 456 8.37 -8.75 -14.25
CA MET A 456 8.61 -9.91 -13.37
C MET A 456 9.95 -9.81 -12.63
N GLN A 457 10.58 -8.61 -12.59
CA GLN A 457 11.80 -8.30 -11.85
C GLN A 457 12.94 -9.31 -12.10
N ILE A 458 13.29 -9.49 -13.36
CA ILE A 458 14.38 -10.41 -13.75
C ILE A 458 15.73 -9.74 -13.54
N MET A 459 16.61 -10.40 -12.78
CA MET A 459 18.02 -9.99 -12.69
C MET A 459 18.72 -10.17 -14.04
N PRO A 460 19.56 -9.23 -14.49
CA PRO A 460 20.30 -9.39 -15.74
C PRO A 460 21.11 -10.68 -15.80
N SER A 461 21.71 -11.12 -14.70
CA SER A 461 22.42 -12.40 -14.60
C SER A 461 21.49 -13.61 -14.80
N THR A 462 20.27 -13.55 -14.24
CA THR A 462 19.26 -14.60 -14.43
C THR A 462 18.80 -14.63 -15.89
N GLY A 463 18.55 -13.46 -16.50
CA GLY A 463 18.19 -13.38 -17.93
C GLY A 463 19.29 -13.93 -18.83
N ALA A 464 20.55 -13.60 -18.56
CA ALA A 464 21.70 -14.10 -19.30
C ALA A 464 21.90 -15.62 -19.14
N TRP A 465 21.53 -16.17 -17.98
CA TRP A 465 21.54 -17.61 -17.75
C TRP A 465 20.40 -18.34 -18.49
N ILE A 466 19.19 -17.74 -18.53
CA ILE A 466 18.02 -18.35 -19.18
C ILE A 466 18.12 -18.30 -20.71
N ALA A 467 18.53 -17.17 -21.30
CA ALA A 467 18.44 -16.92 -22.73
C ALA A 467 19.04 -18.05 -23.60
N PRO A 468 20.25 -18.58 -23.33
CA PRO A 468 20.80 -19.71 -24.09
C PRO A 468 19.98 -20.98 -23.99
N GLN A 469 19.29 -21.24 -22.86
CA GLN A 469 18.51 -22.44 -22.65
C GLN A 469 17.21 -22.46 -23.48
N ILE A 470 16.78 -21.29 -23.94
CA ILE A 470 15.64 -21.13 -24.86
C ILE A 470 16.07 -20.76 -26.28
N GLY A 471 17.36 -20.93 -26.61
CA GLY A 471 17.90 -20.69 -27.95
C GLY A 471 18.03 -19.21 -28.34
N LEU A 472 18.10 -18.29 -27.35
CA LEU A 472 18.19 -16.85 -27.59
C LEU A 472 19.55 -16.28 -27.17
N ASP A 473 19.96 -15.21 -27.83
CA ASP A 473 21.08 -14.38 -27.41
C ASP A 473 20.58 -13.27 -26.46
N PHE A 474 21.07 -13.25 -25.23
CA PHE A 474 20.67 -12.26 -24.23
C PHE A 474 20.93 -10.81 -24.68
N LYS A 475 21.92 -10.56 -25.55
CA LYS A 475 22.19 -9.24 -26.11
C LYS A 475 21.04 -8.67 -26.96
N LYS A 476 20.15 -9.55 -27.44
CA LYS A 476 18.96 -9.17 -28.23
C LYS A 476 17.69 -9.03 -27.37
N ILE A 477 17.77 -9.32 -26.09
CA ILE A 477 16.65 -9.26 -25.14
C ILE A 477 16.64 -7.90 -24.45
N ASN A 478 15.46 -7.28 -24.37
CA ASN A 478 15.24 -6.07 -23.61
C ASN A 478 14.35 -6.36 -22.38
N LEU A 479 14.93 -6.39 -21.18
CA LEU A 479 14.19 -6.64 -19.94
C LEU A 479 13.12 -5.57 -19.62
N GLU A 480 13.14 -4.41 -20.27
CA GLU A 480 12.09 -3.39 -20.17
C GLU A 480 10.95 -3.62 -21.18
N ASN A 481 11.14 -4.55 -22.13
CA ASN A 481 10.08 -4.97 -23.05
C ASN A 481 9.14 -5.97 -22.36
N PRO A 482 7.81 -5.74 -22.33
CA PRO A 482 6.87 -6.63 -21.67
C PRO A 482 6.94 -8.08 -22.13
N SER A 483 6.98 -8.34 -23.44
CA SER A 483 6.99 -9.70 -23.99
C SER A 483 8.25 -10.47 -23.63
N ASP A 484 9.43 -9.84 -23.71
CA ASP A 484 10.71 -10.44 -23.35
C ASP A 484 10.76 -10.75 -21.85
N ASN A 485 10.29 -9.81 -21.03
CA ASN A 485 10.32 -9.96 -19.58
C ASN A 485 9.38 -11.07 -19.11
N ILE A 486 8.14 -11.13 -19.63
CA ILE A 486 7.17 -12.18 -19.32
C ILE A 486 7.68 -13.55 -19.79
N MET A 487 8.31 -13.61 -20.97
CA MET A 487 8.91 -14.85 -21.49
C MET A 487 9.96 -15.40 -20.54
N LEU A 488 10.89 -14.57 -20.09
CA LEU A 488 11.96 -15.00 -19.17
C LEU A 488 11.42 -15.27 -17.77
N GLY A 489 10.52 -14.42 -17.25
CA GLY A 489 9.96 -14.56 -15.92
C GLY A 489 9.11 -15.82 -15.77
N THR A 490 8.29 -16.15 -16.76
CA THR A 490 7.52 -17.41 -16.77
C THR A 490 8.43 -18.63 -16.88
N TRP A 491 9.54 -18.53 -17.63
CA TRP A 491 10.54 -19.61 -17.68
C TRP A 491 11.16 -19.85 -16.31
N TYR A 492 11.55 -18.76 -15.61
CA TYR A 492 12.14 -18.88 -14.28
C TYR A 492 11.13 -19.42 -13.24
N LEU A 493 9.87 -18.99 -13.35
CA LEU A 493 8.80 -19.51 -12.49
C LEU A 493 8.54 -21.01 -12.74
N ASP A 494 8.56 -21.45 -14.00
CA ASP A 494 8.48 -22.86 -14.36
C ASP A 494 9.66 -23.65 -13.80
N TYR A 495 10.88 -23.16 -13.98
CA TYR A 495 12.09 -23.76 -13.43
C TYR A 495 11.99 -23.94 -11.90
N THR A 496 11.56 -22.92 -11.16
CA THR A 496 11.42 -23.02 -9.71
C THR A 496 10.34 -24.05 -9.31
N HIS A 497 9.24 -24.17 -10.05
CA HIS A 497 8.24 -25.22 -9.82
C HIS A 497 8.82 -26.62 -10.02
N GLN A 498 9.59 -26.83 -11.09
CA GLN A 498 10.20 -28.13 -11.37
C GLN A 498 11.18 -28.56 -10.28
N GLN A 499 11.92 -27.62 -9.68
CA GLN A 499 12.85 -27.91 -8.57
C GLN A 499 12.15 -28.45 -7.31
N TYR A 500 10.86 -28.16 -7.14
CA TYR A 500 10.11 -28.52 -5.92
C TYR A 500 8.88 -29.39 -6.19
N GLY A 501 8.92 -30.23 -7.23
CA GLY A 501 7.82 -31.17 -7.52
C GLY A 501 6.50 -30.46 -7.79
N ASN A 502 6.54 -29.30 -8.42
CA ASN A 502 5.40 -28.43 -8.74
C ASN A 502 4.69 -27.79 -7.53
N ASN A 503 5.29 -27.81 -6.35
CA ASN A 503 4.75 -27.10 -5.19
C ASN A 503 4.91 -25.60 -5.37
N SER A 504 3.79 -24.89 -5.56
CA SER A 504 3.76 -23.47 -5.84
C SER A 504 4.26 -22.61 -4.67
N MET A 505 4.06 -23.04 -3.42
CA MET A 505 4.57 -22.31 -2.24
C MET A 505 6.10 -22.22 -2.26
N LEU A 506 6.75 -23.37 -2.47
CA LEU A 506 8.21 -23.45 -2.51
C LEU A 506 8.78 -22.75 -3.75
N ALA A 507 8.09 -22.87 -4.90
CA ALA A 507 8.45 -22.18 -6.13
C ALA A 507 8.41 -20.66 -5.97
N ILE A 508 7.35 -20.11 -5.39
CA ILE A 508 7.19 -18.66 -5.14
C ILE A 508 8.21 -18.18 -4.08
N ALA A 509 8.42 -18.93 -3.02
CA ALA A 509 9.45 -18.61 -2.04
C ALA A 509 10.86 -18.59 -2.67
N SER A 510 11.13 -19.55 -3.57
CA SER A 510 12.39 -19.65 -4.31
C SER A 510 12.58 -18.53 -5.32
N TYR A 511 11.51 -18.09 -5.95
CA TYR A 511 11.54 -16.96 -6.89
C TYR A 511 12.07 -15.69 -6.21
N ASN A 512 11.63 -15.42 -4.98
CA ASN A 512 12.05 -14.24 -4.21
C ASN A 512 13.41 -14.43 -3.50
N ALA A 513 13.56 -15.52 -2.73
CA ALA A 513 14.73 -15.73 -1.87
C ALA A 513 15.87 -16.50 -2.53
N GLY A 514 15.63 -17.07 -3.71
CA GLY A 514 16.52 -17.98 -4.39
C GLY A 514 16.45 -19.44 -3.85
N PRO A 515 16.76 -20.44 -4.71
CA PRO A 515 16.61 -21.86 -4.39
C PRO A 515 17.50 -22.32 -3.23
N GLY A 516 18.67 -21.72 -3.07
CA GLY A 516 19.59 -22.08 -1.99
C GLY A 516 19.07 -21.80 -0.57
N ASN A 517 18.30 -20.71 -0.40
CA ASN A 517 17.68 -20.40 0.89
C ASN A 517 16.51 -21.34 1.18
N VAL A 518 15.66 -21.61 0.20
CA VAL A 518 14.54 -22.54 0.37
C VAL A 518 15.03 -23.95 0.68
N ALA A 519 16.11 -24.43 0.04
CA ALA A 519 16.71 -25.72 0.35
C ALA A 519 17.18 -25.82 1.82
N LYS A 520 17.74 -24.74 2.39
CA LYS A 520 18.10 -24.66 3.81
C LYS A 520 16.87 -24.70 4.72
N TRP A 521 15.82 -23.97 4.39
CA TRP A 521 14.59 -23.94 5.18
C TRP A 521 13.87 -25.28 5.20
N LEU A 522 13.92 -26.02 4.10
CA LEU A 522 13.39 -27.39 4.03
C LEU A 522 14.06 -28.40 4.97
N GLN A 523 15.25 -28.09 5.47
CA GLN A 523 15.95 -28.90 6.47
C GLN A 523 15.58 -28.53 7.91
N THR A 524 15.10 -27.31 8.15
CA THR A 524 14.91 -26.74 9.49
C THR A 524 13.46 -26.48 9.87
N ILE A 525 12.57 -26.34 8.89
CA ILE A 525 11.14 -26.07 9.11
C ILE A 525 10.34 -27.34 8.85
N PRO A 526 9.39 -27.73 9.72
CA PRO A 526 8.51 -28.86 9.49
C PRO A 526 7.74 -28.73 8.16
N LYS A 527 7.69 -29.81 7.37
CA LYS A 527 7.07 -29.82 6.03
C LYS A 527 5.63 -30.31 6.03
N GLN A 528 5.16 -30.91 7.13
CA GLN A 528 3.88 -31.59 7.19
C GLN A 528 2.70 -30.63 6.99
N ASP A 529 2.83 -29.40 7.47
CA ASP A 529 1.79 -28.37 7.32
C ASP A 529 2.33 -27.17 6.52
N PRO A 530 1.80 -26.94 5.32
CA PRO A 530 2.29 -25.83 4.48
C PRO A 530 2.04 -24.45 5.09
N ASP A 531 1.01 -24.28 5.91
CA ASP A 531 0.71 -23.01 6.55
C ASP A 531 1.73 -22.71 7.68
N GLU A 532 2.13 -23.74 8.44
CA GLU A 532 3.21 -23.65 9.42
C GLU A 532 4.55 -23.37 8.74
N PHE A 533 4.79 -23.97 7.57
CA PHE A 533 5.99 -23.69 6.80
C PHE A 533 6.06 -22.22 6.41
N VAL A 534 4.98 -21.64 5.86
CA VAL A 534 4.93 -20.21 5.50
C VAL A 534 5.19 -19.33 6.71
N GLU A 535 4.57 -19.64 7.86
CA GLU A 535 4.81 -18.90 9.10
C GLU A 535 6.25 -19.02 9.63
N GLY A 536 6.88 -20.16 9.38
CA GLY A 536 8.25 -20.49 9.78
C GLY A 536 9.33 -19.88 8.90
N ILE A 537 9.03 -19.34 7.71
CA ILE A 537 10.02 -18.70 6.83
C ILE A 537 10.80 -17.64 7.60
N PRO A 538 12.16 -17.74 7.72
CA PRO A 538 12.94 -16.83 8.56
C PRO A 538 13.02 -15.40 8.02
N PHE A 539 12.93 -15.22 6.70
CA PHE A 539 12.98 -13.93 6.05
C PHE A 539 11.57 -13.33 6.00
N ASP A 540 11.33 -12.29 6.80
CA ASP A 540 10.01 -11.64 6.84
C ASP A 540 9.60 -11.08 5.47
N GLU A 541 10.55 -10.61 4.66
CA GLU A 541 10.31 -10.19 3.28
C GLU A 541 9.72 -11.35 2.46
N THR A 542 10.37 -12.50 2.45
CA THR A 542 9.91 -13.66 1.66
C THR A 542 8.60 -14.26 2.21
N LYS A 543 8.43 -14.30 3.53
CA LYS A 543 7.18 -14.70 4.18
C LYS A 543 6.01 -13.83 3.71
N ASN A 544 6.19 -12.51 3.73
CA ASN A 544 5.19 -11.57 3.26
C ASN A 544 4.98 -11.66 1.75
N TYR A 545 6.06 -11.83 0.98
CA TYR A 545 6.00 -12.03 -0.47
C TYR A 545 5.11 -13.23 -0.85
N VAL A 546 5.33 -14.39 -0.23
CA VAL A 546 4.53 -15.61 -0.46
C VAL A 546 3.04 -15.33 -0.18
N ARG A 547 2.73 -14.72 0.97
CA ARG A 547 1.34 -14.37 1.31
C ARG A 547 0.73 -13.38 0.32
N GLN A 548 1.49 -12.39 -0.11
CA GLN A 548 1.02 -11.38 -1.07
C GLN A 548 0.77 -11.97 -2.46
N VAL A 549 1.66 -12.83 -2.96
CA VAL A 549 1.47 -13.47 -4.26
C VAL A 549 0.21 -14.34 -4.25
N PHE A 550 0.01 -15.19 -3.24
CA PHE A 550 -1.19 -16.03 -3.17
C PHE A 550 -2.45 -15.24 -2.81
N GLY A 551 -2.34 -14.15 -2.04
CA GLY A 551 -3.43 -13.20 -1.82
C GLY A 551 -3.83 -12.49 -3.11
N ASN A 552 -2.86 -12.08 -3.93
CA ASN A 552 -3.11 -11.55 -5.27
C ASN A 552 -3.77 -12.60 -6.17
N TYR A 553 -3.24 -13.84 -6.21
CA TYR A 553 -3.84 -14.95 -6.96
C TYR A 553 -5.31 -15.14 -6.60
N TRP A 554 -5.63 -15.20 -5.31
CA TRP A 554 -6.99 -15.33 -4.83
C TRP A 554 -7.88 -14.17 -5.29
N ASN A 555 -7.39 -12.94 -5.23
CA ASN A 555 -8.13 -11.78 -5.69
C ASN A 555 -8.38 -11.82 -7.20
N TYR A 556 -7.42 -12.24 -8.01
CA TYR A 556 -7.65 -12.43 -9.44
C TYR A 556 -8.65 -13.56 -9.71
N LEU A 557 -8.53 -14.69 -9.01
CA LEU A 557 -9.43 -15.84 -9.19
C LEU A 557 -10.88 -15.45 -8.89
N ARG A 558 -11.15 -14.86 -7.72
CA ARG A 558 -12.52 -14.50 -7.32
C ARG A 558 -13.12 -13.33 -8.12
N LEU A 559 -12.31 -12.49 -8.73
CA LEU A 559 -12.77 -11.35 -9.53
C LEU A 559 -13.02 -11.72 -10.99
N TYR A 560 -12.25 -12.65 -11.53
CA TYR A 560 -12.24 -12.94 -12.96
C TYR A 560 -12.68 -14.35 -13.33
N ASN A 561 -12.87 -15.25 -12.35
CA ASN A 561 -13.49 -16.57 -12.57
C ASN A 561 -14.94 -16.56 -12.06
N PRO A 562 -15.94 -16.76 -12.94
CA PRO A 562 -17.35 -16.64 -12.56
C PRO A 562 -17.82 -17.65 -11.52
N GLU A 563 -17.31 -18.89 -11.58
CA GLU A 563 -17.69 -19.98 -10.67
C GLU A 563 -17.24 -19.67 -9.23
N VAL A 564 -15.99 -19.26 -9.09
CA VAL A 564 -15.43 -18.89 -7.78
C VAL A 564 -16.08 -17.60 -7.25
N SER A 565 -16.32 -16.61 -8.12
CA SER A 565 -17.05 -15.39 -7.76
C SER A 565 -18.42 -15.70 -7.18
N ALA A 566 -19.22 -16.52 -7.87
CA ALA A 566 -20.54 -16.94 -7.41
C ALA A 566 -20.49 -17.73 -6.09
N THR A 567 -19.48 -18.58 -5.93
CA THR A 567 -19.30 -19.37 -4.71
C THR A 567 -18.98 -18.48 -3.52
N VAL A 568 -18.04 -17.53 -3.67
CA VAL A 568 -17.65 -16.59 -2.61
C VAL A 568 -18.81 -15.67 -2.23
N SER A 569 -19.61 -15.22 -3.19
CA SER A 569 -20.81 -14.40 -2.93
C SER A 569 -21.81 -15.10 -2.01
N LYS A 570 -22.05 -16.39 -2.19
CA LYS A 570 -22.93 -17.19 -1.30
C LYS A 570 -22.45 -17.20 0.16
N TYR A 571 -21.13 -17.23 0.40
CA TYR A 571 -20.60 -17.13 1.76
C TYR A 571 -20.81 -15.73 2.37
N SER A 572 -20.76 -14.68 1.56
CA SER A 572 -20.98 -13.30 2.01
C SER A 572 -22.46 -13.02 2.29
N GLU A 573 -23.38 -13.57 1.51
CA GLU A 573 -24.84 -13.45 1.71
C GLU A 573 -25.31 -14.15 2.99
N ALA A 574 -24.71 -15.30 3.32
CA ALA A 574 -25.04 -16.05 4.55
C ALA A 574 -24.61 -15.33 5.85
N HIS A 575 -23.72 -14.32 5.73
CA HIS A 575 -23.25 -13.50 6.81
C HIS A 575 -23.26 -12.03 6.37
N PRO A 576 -24.44 -11.33 6.39
CA PRO A 576 -24.53 -9.95 6.00
C PRO A 576 -23.52 -9.13 6.81
N LYS A 577 -22.68 -8.36 6.12
CA LYS A 577 -21.70 -7.47 6.74
C LYS A 577 -22.45 -6.50 7.64
N LEU A 578 -22.11 -6.47 8.92
CA LEU A 578 -22.46 -5.34 9.76
C LEU A 578 -21.82 -4.09 9.15
N PRO A 579 -22.55 -2.97 9.01
CA PRO A 579 -21.96 -1.73 8.55
C PRO A 579 -20.78 -1.40 9.47
N PRO A 580 -19.69 -0.84 8.95
CA PRO A 580 -18.61 -0.35 9.80
C PRO A 580 -19.19 0.71 10.74
N ASN A 581 -18.99 0.53 12.05
CA ASN A 581 -19.34 1.52 13.07
C ASN A 581 -18.47 2.77 12.92
#